data_1ab3fe11af255e80add480fcbcb4f18f
#
_entry.id   1ab3fe11af255e80add480fcbcb4f18f
#
_cell.length_a   1.000
_cell.length_b   1.000
_cell.length_c   1.000
_cell.angle_alpha   90.00
_cell.angle_beta   90.00
_cell.angle_gamma   90.00
#
_symmetry.space_group_name_H-M   'P 1'
#
loop_
_entity.id
_entity.type
_entity.pdbx_description
1 polymer ?
#
loop_
_entity_poly.entity_id
_entity_poly.type
_entity_poly.pdbx_seq_one_letter_code
_entity_poly.pdbx_strand_id
1 'polypeptide(L)'
;RTDARVLTNAIAKEIGKNLSGLKKGTYGEYVEKIELNHWNIKGKYIDDSKVTDHYAIIPTGKVSGTLTTKEQYVYDMICRRFLAIFFPPAEYERVSFDAISENETFHGTNKYLVEQGYYEVFGFPDEDENAEKRVAAMSKLRQGECYSAQYEIRKGETTPPKRYTSGSIILAMEGAGTLIEDDELREQIKADGIGTSATRAEVIEKLLRLNYICVKDKKQVLVPSAFGEMIYEVVNVTLPELLSPEMTAKWEKGLDGIANGQIFKSDYEKELYTYI
;
A
#
# COMPACT_ATOMS: atom_id res chain seq x y z
N ARG A 1 -2.34 14.96 -9.08
CA ARG A 1 -1.47 13.91 -8.57
C ARG A 1 -0.92 14.30 -7.21
N THR A 2 -0.79 13.38 -6.31
CA THR A 2 -0.14 13.57 -5.00
C THR A 2 0.42 12.25 -4.52
N ASP A 3 1.54 12.29 -3.84
CA ASP A 3 2.17 11.22 -3.07
C ASP A 3 1.81 11.30 -1.58
N ALA A 4 1.35 12.47 -1.14
CA ALA A 4 0.94 12.68 0.24
C ALA A 4 -0.29 11.81 0.58
N ARG A 5 -0.22 11.16 1.75
CA ARG A 5 -1.29 10.36 2.35
C ARG A 5 -1.89 11.04 3.58
N VAL A 6 -1.49 12.29 3.82
CA VAL A 6 -1.88 13.10 4.95
C VAL A 6 -2.39 14.47 4.49
N LEU A 7 -3.05 15.17 5.40
CA LEU A 7 -3.54 16.52 5.22
C LEU A 7 -2.67 17.51 5.99
N THR A 8 -2.70 18.77 5.59
CA THR A 8 -2.13 19.86 6.41
C THR A 8 -3.08 20.24 7.52
N ASN A 9 -2.56 20.86 8.57
CA ASN A 9 -3.35 21.46 9.64
C ASN A 9 -4.36 22.49 9.12
N ALA A 10 -4.01 23.24 8.08
CA ALA A 10 -4.90 24.23 7.44
C ALA A 10 -6.11 23.54 6.80
N ILE A 11 -5.89 22.49 6.01
CA ILE A 11 -6.96 21.73 5.35
C ILE A 11 -7.82 20.98 6.37
N ALA A 12 -7.24 20.42 7.41
CA ALA A 12 -7.98 19.73 8.46
C ALA A 12 -8.99 20.63 9.17
N LYS A 13 -8.69 21.91 9.34
CA LYS A 13 -9.63 22.91 9.92
C LYS A 13 -10.83 23.20 9.00
N GLU A 14 -10.68 23.06 7.71
CA GLU A 14 -11.72 23.34 6.71
C GLU A 14 -12.55 22.11 6.32
N ILE A 15 -12.19 20.93 6.82
CA ILE A 15 -12.76 19.65 6.41
C ILE A 15 -14.27 19.53 6.64
N GLY A 16 -14.81 20.29 7.59
CA GLY A 16 -16.25 20.38 7.84
C GLY A 16 -17.08 20.81 6.63
N LYS A 17 -16.51 21.64 5.73
CA LYS A 17 -17.16 22.04 4.49
C LYS A 17 -17.34 20.85 3.55
N ASN A 18 -16.33 19.99 3.47
CA ASN A 18 -16.34 18.78 2.66
C ASN A 18 -17.38 17.78 3.18
N LEU A 19 -17.41 17.55 4.50
CA LEU A 19 -18.43 16.70 5.14
C LEU A 19 -19.85 17.22 4.88
N SER A 20 -20.09 18.53 5.07
CA SER A 20 -21.40 19.14 4.81
C SER A 20 -21.86 18.98 3.36
N GLY A 21 -20.93 18.97 2.40
CA GLY A 21 -21.23 18.71 1.00
C GLY A 21 -21.63 17.24 0.76
N LEU A 22 -20.96 16.30 1.40
CA LEU A 22 -21.26 14.86 1.31
C LEU A 22 -22.57 14.48 2.02
N LYS A 23 -22.95 15.20 3.07
CA LYS A 23 -24.17 14.96 3.85
C LYS A 23 -25.44 15.01 3.00
N LYS A 24 -25.46 15.83 1.95
CA LYS A 24 -26.62 16.03 1.07
C LYS A 24 -26.86 14.90 0.06
N GLY A 25 -25.97 13.92 -0.01
CA GLY A 25 -26.01 12.83 -0.99
C GLY A 25 -25.98 11.44 -0.37
N THR A 26 -25.51 10.49 -1.13
CA THR A 26 -25.45 9.06 -0.77
C THR A 26 -24.70 8.77 0.53
N TYR A 27 -23.84 9.69 0.98
CA TYR A 27 -22.98 9.50 2.16
C TYR A 27 -23.54 10.15 3.43
N GLY A 28 -24.79 10.66 3.38
CA GLY A 28 -25.41 11.41 4.49
C GLY A 28 -25.42 10.66 5.79
N GLU A 29 -25.77 9.39 5.78
CA GLU A 29 -25.81 8.51 6.96
C GLU A 29 -24.44 8.42 7.68
N TYR A 30 -23.37 8.29 6.93
CA TYR A 30 -22.01 8.25 7.51
C TYR A 30 -21.60 9.59 8.12
N VAL A 31 -21.96 10.69 7.46
CA VAL A 31 -21.67 12.02 7.99
C VAL A 31 -22.46 12.31 9.26
N GLU A 32 -23.74 11.92 9.31
CA GLU A 32 -24.57 12.02 10.52
C GLU A 32 -23.99 11.23 11.69
N LYS A 33 -23.51 10.00 11.45
CA LYS A 33 -22.81 9.22 12.48
C LYS A 33 -21.55 9.91 12.98
N ILE A 34 -20.75 10.50 12.09
CA ILE A 34 -19.55 11.26 12.47
C ILE A 34 -19.93 12.44 13.37
N GLU A 35 -20.96 13.21 13.01
CA GLU A 35 -21.43 14.36 13.77
C GLU A 35 -22.00 13.94 15.14
N LEU A 36 -22.89 12.95 15.19
CA LEU A 36 -23.52 12.45 16.41
C LEU A 36 -22.52 11.93 17.44
N ASN A 37 -21.47 11.25 16.98
CA ASN A 37 -20.45 10.69 17.84
C ASN A 37 -19.27 11.66 18.08
N HIS A 38 -19.31 12.86 17.54
CA HIS A 38 -18.24 13.85 17.62
C HIS A 38 -16.87 13.31 17.16
N TRP A 39 -16.89 12.43 16.17
CA TRP A 39 -15.67 11.85 15.63
C TRP A 39 -14.90 12.89 14.81
N ASN A 40 -13.64 13.03 15.14
CA ASN A 40 -12.73 13.96 14.47
C ASN A 40 -11.64 13.18 13.72
N ILE A 41 -11.05 13.86 12.72
CA ILE A 41 -9.89 13.33 12.04
C ILE A 41 -8.76 13.03 13.03
N LYS A 42 -8.17 11.84 12.93
CA LYS A 42 -7.09 11.42 13.83
C LYS A 42 -5.77 12.07 13.44
N GLY A 43 -4.95 12.44 14.44
CA GLY A 43 -3.67 13.11 14.24
C GLY A 43 -2.72 12.43 13.26
N LYS A 44 -2.76 11.08 13.16
CA LYS A 44 -1.95 10.35 12.18
C LYS A 44 -2.22 10.69 10.71
N TYR A 45 -3.35 11.33 10.40
CA TYR A 45 -3.72 11.79 9.07
C TYR A 45 -3.44 13.29 8.85
N ILE A 46 -2.83 13.96 9.83
CA ILE A 46 -2.50 15.39 9.76
C ILE A 46 -1.01 15.51 10.03
N ASP A 47 -0.24 15.92 9.03
CA ASP A 47 1.22 16.07 9.16
C ASP A 47 1.74 17.02 8.09
N ASP A 48 2.01 18.27 8.47
CA ASP A 48 2.50 19.30 7.54
C ASP A 48 3.88 18.93 6.97
N SER A 49 4.71 18.17 7.72
CA SER A 49 6.06 17.81 7.28
C SER A 49 6.09 16.76 6.16
N LYS A 50 4.99 16.02 5.98
CA LYS A 50 4.82 15.00 4.94
C LYS A 50 4.02 15.50 3.73
N VAL A 51 3.77 16.78 3.64
CA VAL A 51 3.11 17.41 2.50
C VAL A 51 4.12 18.32 1.81
N THR A 52 4.53 17.94 0.61
CA THR A 52 5.42 18.75 -0.23
C THR A 52 4.61 19.75 -1.06
N ASP A 53 4.17 19.36 -2.25
CA ASP A 53 3.43 20.22 -3.17
C ASP A 53 1.90 20.11 -2.97
N HIS A 54 1.41 18.92 -2.68
CA HIS A 54 -0.02 18.62 -2.56
C HIS A 54 -0.31 17.69 -1.38
N TYR A 55 -1.41 17.98 -0.68
CA TYR A 55 -1.95 17.08 0.36
C TYR A 55 -2.73 15.92 -0.26
N ALA A 56 -3.12 14.95 0.57
CA ALA A 56 -3.90 13.78 0.17
C ALA A 56 -5.21 14.14 -0.55
N ILE A 57 -5.62 13.32 -1.50
CA ILE A 57 -6.87 13.53 -2.24
C ILE A 57 -8.06 13.37 -1.29
N ILE A 58 -8.90 14.40 -1.24
CA ILE A 58 -10.16 14.42 -0.51
C ILE A 58 -11.31 14.89 -1.42
N PRO A 59 -12.54 14.45 -1.19
CA PRO A 59 -13.69 14.92 -1.95
C PRO A 59 -13.99 16.39 -1.62
N THR A 60 -14.37 17.17 -2.62
CA THR A 60 -14.78 18.57 -2.42
C THR A 60 -16.19 18.69 -1.81
N GLY A 61 -16.94 17.58 -1.77
CA GLY A 61 -18.35 17.58 -1.40
C GLY A 61 -19.29 18.14 -2.47
N LYS A 62 -18.77 18.47 -3.65
CA LYS A 62 -19.54 18.98 -4.79
C LYS A 62 -19.23 18.14 -6.02
N VAL A 63 -20.27 17.65 -6.69
CA VAL A 63 -20.18 17.02 -8.00
C VAL A 63 -20.83 17.97 -9.00
N SER A 64 -20.10 18.40 -10.01
CA SER A 64 -20.63 19.18 -11.12
C SER A 64 -20.81 18.28 -12.33
N GLY A 65 -22.05 18.18 -12.82
CA GLY A 65 -22.38 17.37 -13.99
C GLY A 65 -22.68 15.91 -13.69
N THR A 66 -22.88 15.13 -14.76
CA THR A 66 -23.14 13.68 -14.69
C THR A 66 -21.84 12.92 -14.84
N LEU A 67 -21.51 12.11 -13.85
CA LEU A 67 -20.35 11.25 -13.88
C LEU A 67 -20.62 9.98 -14.71
N THR A 68 -19.63 9.54 -15.46
CA THR A 68 -19.66 8.21 -16.06
C THR A 68 -19.58 7.12 -14.97
N THR A 69 -19.90 5.88 -15.30
CA THR A 69 -19.84 4.75 -14.35
C THR A 69 -18.46 4.58 -13.73
N LYS A 70 -17.39 4.79 -14.50
CA LYS A 70 -16.01 4.69 -13.99
C LYS A 70 -15.67 5.85 -13.05
N GLU A 71 -16.05 7.06 -13.40
CA GLU A 71 -15.85 8.24 -12.54
C GLU A 71 -16.64 8.11 -11.24
N GLN A 72 -17.89 7.63 -11.32
CA GLN A 72 -18.71 7.38 -10.14
C GLN A 72 -18.05 6.36 -9.20
N TYR A 73 -17.50 5.27 -9.74
CA TYR A 73 -16.78 4.27 -8.96
C TYR A 73 -15.54 4.85 -8.25
N VAL A 74 -14.72 5.61 -8.98
CA VAL A 74 -13.52 6.24 -8.41
C VAL A 74 -13.91 7.28 -7.35
N TYR A 75 -14.95 8.09 -7.62
CA TYR A 75 -15.45 9.07 -6.67
C TYR A 75 -15.98 8.42 -5.39
N ASP A 76 -16.75 7.33 -5.51
CA ASP A 76 -17.23 6.54 -4.36
C ASP A 76 -16.08 6.02 -3.52
N MET A 77 -15.05 5.44 -4.13
CA MET A 77 -13.85 4.99 -3.42
C MET A 77 -13.15 6.11 -2.64
N ILE A 78 -13.01 7.29 -3.24
CA ILE A 78 -12.40 8.45 -2.59
C ILE A 78 -13.26 8.92 -1.41
N CYS A 79 -14.58 9.02 -1.60
CA CYS A 79 -15.50 9.44 -0.55
C CYS A 79 -15.50 8.46 0.63
N ARG A 80 -15.58 7.16 0.37
CA ARG A 80 -15.52 6.13 1.42
C ARG A 80 -14.19 6.16 2.16
N ARG A 81 -13.07 6.27 1.42
CA ARG A 81 -11.75 6.38 2.05
C ARG A 81 -11.64 7.60 2.96
N PHE A 82 -12.14 8.74 2.50
CA PHE A 82 -12.17 9.97 3.26
C PHE A 82 -13.05 9.85 4.53
N LEU A 83 -14.25 9.30 4.42
CA LEU A 83 -15.15 9.14 5.57
C LEU A 83 -14.59 8.16 6.59
N ALA A 84 -13.99 7.08 6.15
CA ALA A 84 -13.42 6.05 7.02
C ALA A 84 -12.32 6.55 7.96
N ILE A 85 -11.63 7.66 7.65
CA ILE A 85 -10.58 8.20 8.56
C ILE A 85 -11.15 8.77 9.86
N PHE A 86 -12.43 9.10 9.88
CA PHE A 86 -13.14 9.61 11.07
C PHE A 86 -13.62 8.46 11.98
N PHE A 87 -13.97 7.33 11.39
CA PHE A 87 -14.52 6.18 12.13
C PHE A 87 -13.47 5.55 13.08
N PRO A 88 -13.92 4.90 14.16
CA PRO A 88 -13.03 4.16 15.03
C PRO A 88 -12.32 3.02 14.26
N PRO A 89 -11.21 2.48 14.80
CA PRO A 89 -10.61 1.29 14.22
C PRO A 89 -11.56 0.09 14.32
N ALA A 90 -11.41 -0.85 13.41
CA ALA A 90 -12.03 -2.16 13.57
C ALA A 90 -11.34 -2.91 14.71
N GLU A 91 -12.13 -3.55 15.57
CA GLU A 91 -11.63 -4.31 16.72
C GLU A 91 -11.81 -5.81 16.48
N TYR A 92 -10.76 -6.55 16.79
CA TYR A 92 -10.73 -8.00 16.63
C TYR A 92 -10.42 -8.68 17.97
N GLU A 93 -11.17 -9.71 18.30
CA GLU A 93 -10.74 -10.67 19.30
C GLU A 93 -9.79 -11.67 18.64
N ARG A 94 -8.60 -11.82 19.21
CA ARG A 94 -7.58 -12.74 18.71
C ARG A 94 -7.14 -13.67 19.83
N VAL A 95 -7.15 -14.96 19.53
CA VAL A 95 -6.59 -16.00 20.41
C VAL A 95 -5.42 -16.67 19.69
N SER A 96 -4.32 -16.84 20.41
CA SER A 96 -3.16 -17.59 19.97
C SER A 96 -2.75 -18.58 21.06
N PHE A 97 -2.29 -19.75 20.69
CA PHE A 97 -1.77 -20.74 21.61
C PHE A 97 -0.62 -21.54 20.99
N ASP A 98 0.23 -22.05 21.84
CA ASP A 98 1.26 -23.01 21.49
C ASP A 98 0.95 -24.33 22.21
N ALA A 99 0.82 -25.42 21.45
CA ALA A 99 0.61 -26.77 21.97
C ALA A 99 1.89 -27.59 21.74
N ILE A 100 2.37 -28.22 22.80
CA ILE A 100 3.57 -29.07 22.75
C ILE A 100 3.14 -30.53 22.77
N SER A 101 3.61 -31.30 21.81
CA SER A 101 3.42 -32.73 21.78
C SER A 101 4.77 -33.40 21.54
N GLU A 102 5.26 -34.11 22.53
CA GLU A 102 6.62 -34.64 22.57
C GLU A 102 7.67 -33.53 22.36
N ASN A 103 8.38 -33.51 21.21
CA ASN A 103 9.40 -32.53 20.87
C ASN A 103 8.91 -31.49 19.83
N GLU A 104 7.64 -31.55 19.44
CA GLU A 104 7.08 -30.68 18.39
C GLU A 104 6.18 -29.61 19.01
N THR A 105 6.27 -28.40 18.47
CA THR A 105 5.42 -27.27 18.88
C THR A 105 4.46 -26.91 17.76
N PHE A 106 3.18 -26.89 18.06
CA PHE A 106 2.10 -26.51 17.15
C PHE A 106 1.57 -25.13 17.52
N HIS A 107 1.67 -24.19 16.60
CA HIS A 107 1.18 -22.81 16.77
C HIS A 107 -0.21 -22.67 16.19
N GLY A 108 -1.15 -22.23 17.00
CA GLY A 108 -2.52 -21.91 16.57
C GLY A 108 -2.84 -20.46 16.78
N THR A 109 -3.49 -19.83 15.82
CA THR A 109 -4.03 -18.46 15.95
C THR A 109 -5.32 -18.32 15.18
N ASN A 110 -6.28 -17.62 15.78
CA ASN A 110 -7.52 -17.23 15.12
C ASN A 110 -7.95 -15.85 15.58
N LYS A 111 -8.73 -15.17 14.77
CA LYS A 111 -9.34 -13.87 15.11
C LYS A 111 -10.71 -13.75 14.47
N TYR A 112 -11.61 -13.02 15.12
CA TYR A 112 -12.86 -12.58 14.51
C TYR A 112 -13.10 -11.10 14.79
N LEU A 113 -13.90 -10.45 13.96
CA LEU A 113 -14.25 -9.05 14.08
C LEU A 113 -15.32 -8.88 15.16
N VAL A 114 -15.04 -8.02 16.16
CA VAL A 114 -15.97 -7.67 17.25
C VAL A 114 -16.67 -6.36 16.92
N GLU A 115 -15.87 -5.33 16.58
CA GLU A 115 -16.39 -4.01 16.25
C GLU A 115 -15.97 -3.63 14.83
N GLN A 116 -16.94 -3.22 14.03
CA GLN A 116 -16.77 -2.93 12.61
C GLN A 116 -15.87 -1.73 12.34
N GLY A 117 -16.01 -0.69 13.17
CA GLY A 117 -15.26 0.53 13.00
C GLY A 117 -15.36 1.08 11.57
N TYR A 118 -14.22 1.42 10.95
CA TYR A 118 -14.17 1.96 9.60
C TYR A 118 -14.67 1.02 8.49
N TYR A 119 -14.80 -0.28 8.74
CA TYR A 119 -15.39 -1.21 7.77
C TYR A 119 -16.87 -0.92 7.50
N GLU A 120 -17.55 -0.24 8.40
CA GLU A 120 -18.93 0.20 8.16
C GLU A 120 -19.05 1.05 6.89
N VAL A 121 -17.99 1.82 6.58
CA VAL A 121 -17.94 2.68 5.38
C VAL A 121 -17.48 1.90 4.14
N PHE A 122 -16.53 0.97 4.29
CA PHE A 122 -15.96 0.22 3.17
C PHE A 122 -16.74 -1.03 2.78
N GLY A 123 -17.56 -1.57 3.66
CA GLY A 123 -18.01 -2.94 3.64
C GLY A 123 -17.01 -3.89 4.29
N PHE A 124 -17.47 -5.05 4.67
CA PHE A 124 -16.67 -6.06 5.34
C PHE A 124 -15.74 -6.76 4.37
N PRO A 125 -14.50 -7.11 4.80
CA PRO A 125 -13.77 -8.18 4.13
C PRO A 125 -14.59 -9.48 4.25
N ASP A 126 -14.46 -10.37 3.28
CA ASP A 126 -15.03 -11.71 3.34
C ASP A 126 -14.60 -12.37 4.66
N GLU A 127 -15.53 -12.51 5.61
CA GLU A 127 -15.26 -13.14 6.88
C GLU A 127 -15.53 -14.64 6.79
N ASP A 128 -14.68 -15.41 7.45
CA ASP A 128 -14.91 -16.82 7.69
C ASP A 128 -16.02 -16.98 8.73
N GLU A 129 -17.20 -17.41 8.32
CA GLU A 129 -18.40 -17.59 9.15
C GLU A 129 -18.15 -18.42 10.43
N ASN A 130 -17.09 -19.20 10.45
CA ASN A 130 -16.72 -20.02 11.60
C ASN A 130 -15.61 -19.39 12.47
N ALA A 131 -15.13 -18.20 12.16
CA ALA A 131 -14.02 -17.57 12.89
C ALA A 131 -14.38 -17.36 14.37
N GLU A 132 -15.55 -16.83 14.65
CA GLU A 132 -16.06 -16.62 16.01
C GLU A 132 -16.13 -17.93 16.80
N LYS A 133 -16.71 -18.98 16.22
CA LYS A 133 -16.80 -20.32 16.85
C LYS A 133 -15.43 -20.88 17.16
N ARG A 134 -14.45 -20.70 16.26
CA ARG A 134 -13.08 -21.16 16.50
C ARG A 134 -12.41 -20.38 17.64
N VAL A 135 -12.54 -19.06 17.66
CA VAL A 135 -12.00 -18.22 18.74
C VAL A 135 -12.63 -18.62 20.08
N ALA A 136 -13.96 -18.79 20.13
CA ALA A 136 -14.66 -19.23 21.34
C ALA A 136 -14.23 -20.64 21.80
N ALA A 137 -13.91 -21.54 20.88
CA ALA A 137 -13.38 -22.85 21.23
C ALA A 137 -11.94 -22.75 21.77
N MET A 138 -11.08 -21.94 21.12
CA MET A 138 -9.68 -21.74 21.52
C MET A 138 -9.57 -21.00 22.87
N SER A 139 -10.48 -20.08 23.17
CA SER A 139 -10.52 -19.35 24.45
C SER A 139 -10.80 -20.24 25.67
N LYS A 140 -11.27 -21.48 25.45
CA LYS A 140 -11.47 -22.48 26.50
C LYS A 140 -10.19 -23.21 26.92
N LEU A 141 -9.14 -23.13 26.08
CA LEU A 141 -7.86 -23.75 26.39
C LEU A 141 -7.21 -23.08 27.61
N ARG A 142 -6.57 -23.88 28.46
CA ARG A 142 -5.88 -23.41 29.67
C ARG A 142 -4.39 -23.77 29.57
N GLN A 143 -3.55 -22.85 29.96
CA GLN A 143 -2.11 -23.07 30.01
C GLN A 143 -1.76 -24.18 31.00
N GLY A 144 -0.92 -25.13 30.58
CA GLY A 144 -0.48 -26.26 31.39
C GLY A 144 -1.45 -27.44 31.43
N GLU A 145 -2.63 -27.38 30.81
CA GLU A 145 -3.55 -28.49 30.68
C GLU A 145 -3.23 -29.36 29.46
N CYS A 146 -3.49 -30.65 29.59
CA CYS A 146 -3.33 -31.62 28.51
C CYS A 146 -4.66 -31.85 27.81
N TYR A 147 -4.65 -31.80 26.48
CA TYR A 147 -5.82 -32.03 25.66
C TYR A 147 -5.59 -33.21 24.71
N SER A 148 -6.64 -33.99 24.47
CA SER A 148 -6.60 -35.01 23.42
C SER A 148 -6.57 -34.33 22.04
N ALA A 149 -5.59 -34.69 21.20
CA ALA A 149 -5.43 -34.14 19.89
C ALA A 149 -5.50 -35.23 18.81
N GLN A 150 -6.04 -34.86 17.65
CA GLN A 150 -5.98 -35.65 16.43
C GLN A 150 -5.09 -34.93 15.44
N TYR A 151 -4.16 -35.68 14.85
CA TYR A 151 -3.20 -35.14 13.90
C TYR A 151 -3.55 -35.61 12.49
N GLU A 152 -3.52 -34.68 11.55
CA GLU A 152 -3.72 -34.95 10.12
C GLU A 152 -2.53 -34.38 9.34
N ILE A 153 -1.96 -35.19 8.47
CA ILE A 153 -0.93 -34.74 7.53
C ILE A 153 -1.60 -34.25 6.27
N ARG A 154 -1.54 -32.96 6.04
CA ARG A 154 -2.01 -32.35 4.78
C ARG A 154 -0.85 -32.17 3.82
N LYS A 155 -0.93 -32.85 2.68
CA LYS A 155 -0.01 -32.62 1.57
C LYS A 155 -0.40 -31.31 0.88
N GLY A 156 0.58 -30.47 0.62
CA GLY A 156 0.40 -29.22 -0.09
C GLY A 156 1.63 -28.92 -0.95
N GLU A 157 1.43 -28.04 -1.92
CA GLU A 157 2.50 -27.51 -2.75
C GLU A 157 2.63 -26.03 -2.50
N THR A 158 3.86 -25.54 -2.47
CA THR A 158 4.12 -24.10 -2.43
C THR A 158 3.73 -23.47 -3.77
N THR A 159 3.17 -22.29 -3.72
CA THR A 159 2.86 -21.53 -4.94
C THR A 159 3.88 -20.42 -5.12
N PRO A 160 4.28 -20.10 -6.36
CA PRO A 160 5.19 -18.99 -6.62
C PRO A 160 4.51 -17.66 -6.21
N PRO A 161 5.30 -16.60 -5.96
CA PRO A 161 4.76 -15.27 -5.74
C PRO A 161 3.81 -14.85 -6.87
N LYS A 162 2.76 -14.11 -6.53
CA LYS A 162 1.81 -13.61 -7.53
C LYS A 162 2.51 -12.62 -8.45
N ARG A 163 2.24 -12.71 -9.74
CA ARG A 163 2.69 -11.72 -10.71
C ARG A 163 2.08 -10.34 -10.39
N TYR A 164 2.77 -9.30 -10.78
CA TYR A 164 2.29 -7.94 -10.58
C TYR A 164 1.08 -7.62 -11.45
N THR A 165 0.19 -6.82 -10.91
CA THR A 165 -0.83 -6.08 -11.65
C THR A 165 -0.37 -4.63 -11.82
N SER A 166 -1.06 -3.83 -12.65
CA SER A 166 -0.76 -2.41 -12.80
C SER A 166 -0.75 -1.64 -11.46
N GLY A 167 -1.62 -2.01 -10.51
CA GLY A 167 -1.63 -1.40 -9.17
C GLY A 167 -0.51 -1.92 -8.27
N SER A 168 -0.28 -3.23 -8.23
CA SER A 168 0.72 -3.81 -7.32
C SER A 168 2.16 -3.51 -7.73
N ILE A 169 2.43 -3.30 -9.03
CA ILE A 169 3.77 -2.90 -9.47
C ILE A 169 4.10 -1.47 -9.05
N ILE A 170 3.14 -0.55 -9.05
CA ILE A 170 3.33 0.81 -8.54
C ILE A 170 3.70 0.79 -7.05
N LEU A 171 3.04 -0.07 -6.26
CA LEU A 171 3.39 -0.25 -4.85
C LEU A 171 4.78 -0.89 -4.68
N ALA A 172 5.16 -1.83 -5.55
CA ALA A 172 6.50 -2.41 -5.53
C ALA A 172 7.58 -1.39 -5.90
N MET A 173 7.31 -0.50 -6.86
CA MET A 173 8.21 0.62 -7.19
C MET A 173 8.36 1.59 -6.01
N GLU A 174 7.27 1.90 -5.31
CA GLU A 174 7.30 2.72 -4.09
C GLU A 174 8.12 2.06 -2.98
N GLY A 175 7.98 0.75 -2.81
CA GLY A 175 8.69 -0.03 -1.80
C GLY A 175 10.03 -0.62 -2.26
N ALA A 176 10.60 -0.18 -3.38
CA ALA A 176 11.79 -0.79 -3.97
C ALA A 176 13.01 -0.78 -3.05
N GLY A 177 13.09 0.16 -2.10
CA GLY A 177 14.13 0.18 -1.09
C GLY A 177 14.22 -1.10 -0.25
N THR A 178 13.13 -1.86 -0.10
CA THR A 178 13.15 -3.13 0.64
C THR A 178 13.98 -4.22 -0.04
N LEU A 179 14.34 -4.04 -1.31
CA LEU A 179 15.18 -4.97 -2.08
C LEU A 179 16.68 -4.67 -1.94
N ILE A 180 17.05 -3.57 -1.28
CA ILE A 180 18.43 -3.13 -1.12
C ILE A 180 18.97 -3.67 0.21
N GLU A 181 20.11 -4.37 0.17
CA GLU A 181 20.76 -4.92 1.36
C GLU A 181 21.52 -3.85 2.16
N ASP A 182 22.11 -2.87 1.49
CA ASP A 182 22.81 -1.75 2.11
C ASP A 182 21.84 -0.81 2.82
N ASP A 183 22.02 -0.66 4.15
CA ASP A 183 21.10 0.12 4.98
C ASP A 183 21.11 1.61 4.64
N GLU A 184 22.24 2.18 4.26
CA GLU A 184 22.36 3.60 3.92
C GLU A 184 21.67 3.91 2.59
N LEU A 185 21.91 3.09 1.57
CA LEU A 185 21.24 3.20 0.28
C LEU A 185 19.74 2.87 0.38
N ARG A 186 19.37 1.94 1.26
CA ARG A 186 17.97 1.62 1.56
C ARG A 186 17.21 2.81 2.12
N GLU A 187 17.79 3.52 3.08
CA GLU A 187 17.18 4.73 3.66
C GLU A 187 17.02 5.84 2.62
N GLN A 188 17.95 5.97 1.69
CA GLN A 188 17.85 6.93 0.59
C GLN A 188 16.66 6.65 -0.34
N ILE A 189 16.50 5.39 -0.80
CA ILE A 189 15.37 5.01 -1.67
C ILE A 189 14.06 4.82 -0.89
N LYS A 190 14.11 4.57 0.41
CA LYS A 190 12.91 4.34 1.23
C LYS A 190 11.97 5.54 1.24
N ALA A 191 12.49 6.75 1.09
CA ALA A 191 11.69 7.97 1.00
C ALA A 191 10.95 8.06 -0.34
N ASP A 192 11.58 7.72 -1.47
CA ASP A 192 11.09 8.03 -2.82
C ASP A 192 10.78 6.80 -3.69
N GLY A 193 11.40 5.65 -3.43
CA GLY A 193 11.29 4.44 -4.25
C GLY A 193 11.87 4.63 -5.67
N ILE A 194 11.42 3.81 -6.62
CA ILE A 194 11.75 3.97 -8.05
C ILE A 194 10.71 4.87 -8.69
N GLY A 195 11.16 6.01 -9.22
CA GLY A 195 10.29 7.04 -9.78
C GLY A 195 9.42 7.74 -8.73
N THR A 196 8.77 8.80 -9.11
CA THR A 196 7.85 9.55 -8.26
C THR A 196 6.40 9.08 -8.44
N SER A 197 5.49 9.45 -7.56
CA SER A 197 4.05 9.21 -7.71
C SER A 197 3.49 9.73 -9.03
N ALA A 198 4.10 10.79 -9.58
CA ALA A 198 3.72 11.38 -10.84
C ALA A 198 4.19 10.55 -12.05
N THR A 199 5.35 9.92 -11.97
CA THR A 199 6.01 9.27 -13.11
C THR A 199 5.82 7.75 -13.16
N ARG A 200 5.54 7.08 -12.04
CA ARG A 200 5.42 5.60 -12.00
C ARG A 200 4.40 5.06 -13.00
N ALA A 201 3.20 5.66 -13.03
CA ALA A 201 2.17 5.22 -13.97
C ALA A 201 2.60 5.44 -15.44
N GLU A 202 3.24 6.58 -15.73
CA GLU A 202 3.74 6.89 -17.07
C GLU A 202 4.86 5.93 -17.51
N VAL A 203 5.74 5.52 -16.59
CA VAL A 203 6.77 4.49 -16.87
C VAL A 203 6.11 3.18 -17.28
N ILE A 204 5.09 2.72 -16.56
CA ILE A 204 4.37 1.48 -16.89
C ILE A 204 3.65 1.61 -18.24
N GLU A 205 2.98 2.72 -18.52
CA GLU A 205 2.37 2.99 -19.81
C GLU A 205 3.39 3.01 -20.94
N LYS A 206 4.57 3.57 -20.71
CA LYS A 206 5.68 3.57 -21.68
C LYS A 206 6.15 2.15 -21.99
N LEU A 207 6.35 1.31 -20.96
CA LEU A 207 6.74 -0.09 -21.15
C LEU A 207 5.69 -0.90 -21.93
N LEU A 208 4.40 -0.66 -21.68
CA LEU A 208 3.30 -1.25 -22.44
C LEU A 208 3.31 -0.78 -23.90
N ARG A 209 3.48 0.53 -24.14
CA ARG A 209 3.52 1.11 -25.48
C ARG A 209 4.71 0.62 -26.30
N LEU A 210 5.87 0.42 -25.66
CA LEU A 210 7.07 -0.14 -26.28
C LEU A 210 7.01 -1.67 -26.44
N ASN A 211 5.93 -2.29 -26.00
CA ASN A 211 5.75 -3.73 -26.00
C ASN A 211 6.86 -4.50 -25.26
N TYR A 212 7.41 -3.92 -24.20
CA TYR A 212 8.32 -4.63 -23.29
C TYR A 212 7.56 -5.50 -22.29
N ILE A 213 6.38 -5.03 -21.87
CA ILE A 213 5.43 -5.78 -21.07
C ILE A 213 4.06 -5.77 -21.73
N CYS A 214 3.22 -6.75 -21.41
CA CYS A 214 1.84 -6.81 -21.86
C CYS A 214 0.89 -7.16 -20.67
N VAL A 215 -0.37 -6.79 -20.85
CA VAL A 215 -1.44 -7.14 -19.89
C VAL A 215 -2.02 -8.48 -20.29
N LYS A 216 -2.00 -9.44 -19.37
CA LYS A 216 -2.61 -10.75 -19.54
C LYS A 216 -3.85 -10.85 -18.65
N ASP A 217 -4.92 -11.36 -19.21
CA ASP A 217 -6.19 -11.66 -18.55
C ASP A 217 -7.00 -10.44 -18.04
N LYS A 218 -8.26 -10.69 -17.68
CA LYS A 218 -9.18 -9.71 -17.09
C LYS A 218 -8.66 -9.13 -15.75
N LYS A 219 -7.74 -9.82 -15.08
CA LYS A 219 -7.13 -9.41 -13.80
C LYS A 219 -6.03 -8.38 -13.93
N GLN A 220 -5.76 -7.87 -15.14
CA GLN A 220 -4.73 -6.85 -15.39
C GLN A 220 -3.33 -7.29 -14.94
N VAL A 221 -3.01 -8.58 -15.10
CA VAL A 221 -1.70 -9.14 -14.75
C VAL A 221 -0.68 -8.71 -15.79
N LEU A 222 0.42 -8.12 -15.32
CA LEU A 222 1.55 -7.74 -16.16
C LEU A 222 2.50 -8.92 -16.36
N VAL A 223 2.89 -9.14 -17.60
CA VAL A 223 3.89 -10.14 -17.97
C VAL A 223 4.87 -9.53 -18.97
N PRO A 224 6.16 -9.91 -18.95
CA PRO A 224 7.07 -9.51 -20.00
C PRO A 224 6.62 -10.08 -21.35
N SER A 225 6.86 -9.36 -22.42
CA SER A 225 6.75 -9.88 -23.80
C SER A 225 8.07 -10.57 -24.19
N ALA A 226 8.06 -11.37 -25.24
CA ALA A 226 9.30 -11.95 -25.75
C ALA A 226 10.33 -10.86 -26.15
N PHE A 227 9.88 -9.71 -26.64
CA PHE A 227 10.75 -8.57 -26.93
C PHE A 227 11.31 -7.94 -25.64
N GLY A 228 10.49 -7.82 -24.61
CA GLY A 228 10.93 -7.32 -23.29
C GLY A 228 11.94 -8.24 -22.63
N GLU A 229 11.74 -9.56 -22.72
CA GLU A 229 12.71 -10.56 -22.21
C GLU A 229 14.05 -10.43 -22.96
N MET A 230 14.01 -10.29 -24.28
CA MET A 230 15.22 -10.09 -25.10
C MET A 230 15.98 -8.81 -24.69
N ILE A 231 15.27 -7.69 -24.51
CA ILE A 231 15.89 -6.42 -24.06
C ILE A 231 16.49 -6.58 -22.67
N TYR A 232 15.77 -7.23 -21.73
CA TYR A 232 16.28 -7.51 -20.40
C TYR A 232 17.58 -8.30 -20.45
N GLU A 233 17.64 -9.39 -21.24
CA GLU A 233 18.84 -10.20 -21.39
C GLU A 233 20.02 -9.43 -21.98
N VAL A 234 19.77 -8.58 -22.98
CA VAL A 234 20.82 -7.71 -23.54
C VAL A 234 21.38 -6.78 -22.47
N VAL A 235 20.50 -6.10 -21.71
CA VAL A 235 20.93 -5.18 -20.64
C VAL A 235 21.65 -5.95 -19.53
N ASN A 236 21.14 -7.12 -19.14
CA ASN A 236 21.71 -7.96 -18.09
C ASN A 236 23.15 -8.42 -18.43
N VAL A 237 23.45 -8.63 -19.70
CA VAL A 237 24.80 -9.04 -20.16
C VAL A 237 25.72 -7.83 -20.36
N THR A 238 25.18 -6.70 -20.84
CA THR A 238 26.00 -5.53 -21.22
C THR A 238 26.17 -4.51 -20.10
N LEU A 239 25.10 -4.24 -19.33
CA LEU A 239 25.04 -3.21 -18.31
C LEU A 239 24.17 -3.66 -17.12
N PRO A 240 24.57 -4.74 -16.40
CA PRO A 240 23.74 -5.32 -15.34
C PRO A 240 23.40 -4.35 -14.21
N GLU A 241 24.26 -3.37 -13.97
CA GLU A 241 24.04 -2.37 -12.92
C GLU A 241 22.82 -1.48 -13.20
N LEU A 242 22.42 -1.29 -14.46
CA LEU A 242 21.17 -0.57 -14.80
C LEU A 242 19.92 -1.29 -14.31
N LEU A 243 20.01 -2.57 -13.97
CA LEU A 243 18.91 -3.36 -13.42
C LEU A 243 18.90 -3.36 -11.88
N SER A 244 19.90 -2.72 -11.25
CA SER A 244 20.01 -2.64 -9.79
C SER A 244 19.31 -1.42 -9.22
N PRO A 245 18.39 -1.58 -8.24
CA PRO A 245 17.85 -0.47 -7.46
C PRO A 245 18.94 0.31 -6.71
N GLU A 246 20.04 -0.35 -6.33
CA GLU A 246 21.17 0.25 -5.61
C GLU A 246 21.86 1.33 -6.44
N MET A 247 21.99 1.09 -7.74
CA MET A 247 22.55 2.08 -8.64
C MET A 247 21.68 3.34 -8.71
N THR A 248 20.35 3.19 -8.80
CA THR A 248 19.44 4.33 -8.74
C THR A 248 19.60 5.09 -7.42
N ALA A 249 19.68 4.37 -6.29
CA ALA A 249 19.93 4.98 -4.98
C ALA A 249 21.23 5.77 -4.93
N LYS A 250 22.32 5.22 -5.50
CA LYS A 250 23.62 5.88 -5.53
C LYS A 250 23.57 7.19 -6.31
N TRP A 251 22.91 7.21 -7.47
CA TRP A 251 22.77 8.41 -8.30
C TRP A 251 21.89 9.48 -7.62
N GLU A 252 20.77 9.09 -7.00
CA GLU A 252 19.91 10.02 -6.24
C GLU A 252 20.67 10.62 -5.04
N LYS A 253 21.42 9.79 -4.28
CA LYS A 253 22.28 10.27 -3.19
C LYS A 253 23.32 11.30 -3.67
N GLY A 254 23.88 11.07 -4.85
CA GLY A 254 24.81 12.02 -5.47
C GLY A 254 24.15 13.35 -5.82
N LEU A 255 22.92 13.33 -6.36
CA LEU A 255 22.15 14.54 -6.65
C LEU A 255 21.78 15.31 -5.38
N ASP A 256 21.35 14.62 -4.33
CA ASP A 256 21.10 15.22 -3.01
C ASP A 256 22.37 15.85 -2.43
N GLY A 257 23.50 15.17 -2.58
CA GLY A 257 24.81 15.71 -2.16
C GLY A 257 25.18 17.01 -2.88
N ILE A 258 24.83 17.15 -4.17
CA ILE A 258 25.01 18.41 -4.91
C ILE A 258 24.05 19.48 -4.39
N ALA A 259 22.77 19.13 -4.21
CA ALA A 259 21.75 20.07 -3.72
C ALA A 259 22.09 20.63 -2.33
N ASN A 260 22.69 19.80 -1.47
CA ASN A 260 23.13 20.18 -0.11
C ASN A 260 24.55 20.76 -0.05
N GLY A 261 25.23 20.94 -1.19
CA GLY A 261 26.59 21.49 -1.27
C GLY A 261 27.69 20.57 -0.72
N GLN A 262 27.42 19.28 -0.57
CA GLN A 262 28.35 18.26 -0.07
C GLN A 262 29.23 17.67 -1.18
N ILE A 263 28.74 17.66 -2.40
CA ILE A 263 29.41 17.13 -3.59
C ILE A 263 29.47 18.21 -4.66
N PHE A 264 30.61 18.37 -5.33
CA PHE A 264 30.72 19.27 -6.46
C PHE A 264 30.08 18.63 -7.70
N LYS A 265 29.29 19.42 -8.43
CA LYS A 265 28.65 18.99 -9.68
C LYS A 265 29.65 18.37 -10.67
N SER A 266 30.86 18.97 -10.79
CA SER A 266 31.92 18.48 -11.68
C SER A 266 32.39 17.06 -11.34
N ASP A 267 32.43 16.70 -10.06
CA ASP A 267 32.88 15.38 -9.62
C ASP A 267 31.81 14.33 -9.92
N TYR A 268 30.55 14.67 -9.67
CA TYR A 268 29.41 13.84 -10.02
C TYR A 268 29.31 13.60 -11.55
N GLU A 269 29.45 14.66 -12.37
CA GLU A 269 29.45 14.55 -13.82
C GLU A 269 30.61 13.68 -14.32
N LYS A 270 31.80 13.80 -13.72
CA LYS A 270 32.95 12.97 -14.07
C LYS A 270 32.69 11.49 -13.77
N GLU A 271 32.08 11.17 -12.61
CA GLU A 271 31.72 9.81 -12.28
C GLU A 271 30.67 9.26 -13.27
N LEU A 272 29.65 10.05 -13.60
CA LEU A 272 28.63 9.69 -14.56
C LEU A 272 29.21 9.43 -15.96
N TYR A 273 30.09 10.30 -16.47
CA TYR A 273 30.75 10.11 -17.77
C TYR A 273 31.73 8.94 -17.79
N THR A 274 32.29 8.57 -16.65
CA THR A 274 33.16 7.39 -16.56
C THR A 274 32.35 6.10 -16.61
N TYR A 275 31.10 6.17 -16.13
CA TYR A 275 30.17 5.03 -16.15
C TYR A 275 29.56 4.81 -17.55
N ILE A 276 29.29 5.87 -18.32
CA ILE A 276 28.75 5.82 -19.69
C ILE A 276 29.86 5.47 -20.69
#